data_b79f406db7ea796941497fba6304482c
#
_entry.id   b79f406db7ea796941497fba6304482c
#
_cell.length_a   1.000
_cell.length_b   1.000
_cell.length_c   1.000
_cell.angle_alpha   90.00
_cell.angle_beta   90.00
_cell.angle_gamma   90.00
#
_symmetry.space_group_name_H-M   'P 1'
#
loop_
_entity.id
_entity.type
_entity.pdbx_description
1 polymer ?
#
loop_
_entity_poly.entity_id
_entity_poly.type
_entity_poly.pdbx_seq_one_letter_code
_entity_poly.pdbx_strand_id
1 'polypeptide(L)'
;MTSPMVSPEALAAELSDPRLVLLDARAGDDARERFRAQHVVGARFVSGDHELAEPRDPANGGRHPLPPLASFARTLAHAGVKQGARIVVYDDKNGTNPAARAWWMLRAAGFDVRVLDGGLAAAIAAGLPTESGESLATPTSPMQLDRWLLPTVEIDRIEALSSRPSVPVLDARSAARHRGDADPFDPRPGHIPHTTSAPHEASLDANGRMLAPEILRPRFEALLAGHAPNEAIVYCGSGVTACHLLLAMEHAGLSGASLYVGSFSEWTRTGRPVATGSGT
;
A
#
# COMPACT_ATOMS: atom_id res chain seq x y z
N MET A 1 3.93 5.96 19.22
CA MET A 1 3.39 6.36 17.89
C MET A 1 1.92 5.99 17.88
N THR A 2 1.05 6.80 17.29
CA THR A 2 -0.36 6.44 17.08
C THR A 2 -0.43 5.32 16.04
N SER A 3 -1.38 4.38 16.20
CA SER A 3 -1.60 3.31 15.23
C SER A 3 -1.87 3.88 13.82
N PRO A 4 -1.28 3.32 12.76
CA PRO A 4 -1.61 3.70 11.39
C PRO A 4 -2.98 3.16 10.93
N MET A 5 -3.67 2.40 11.80
CA MET A 5 -5.00 1.87 11.57
C MET A 5 -6.04 2.63 12.40
N VAL A 6 -7.28 2.69 11.92
CA VAL A 6 -8.43 3.20 12.66
C VAL A 6 -9.59 2.21 12.52
N SER A 7 -10.25 1.88 13.65
CA SER A 7 -11.45 1.03 13.59
C SER A 7 -12.65 1.83 13.05
N PRO A 8 -13.66 1.15 12.50
CA PRO A 8 -14.90 1.81 12.07
C PRO A 8 -15.59 2.60 13.20
N GLU A 9 -15.58 2.07 14.42
CA GLU A 9 -16.20 2.71 15.58
C GLU A 9 -15.46 4.01 15.96
N ALA A 10 -14.11 3.98 15.92
CA ALA A 10 -13.31 5.16 16.17
C ALA A 10 -13.50 6.21 15.05
N LEU A 11 -13.57 5.78 13.79
CA LEU A 11 -13.85 6.67 12.66
C LEU A 11 -15.24 7.31 12.80
N ALA A 12 -16.27 6.55 13.21
CA ALA A 12 -17.62 7.08 13.41
C ALA A 12 -17.65 8.26 14.39
N ALA A 13 -16.84 8.20 15.45
CA ALA A 13 -16.71 9.28 16.43
C ALA A 13 -16.00 10.53 15.88
N GLU A 14 -15.24 10.39 14.79
CA GLU A 14 -14.46 11.46 14.18
C GLU A 14 -15.12 12.09 12.93
N LEU A 15 -16.23 11.54 12.42
CA LEU A 15 -16.86 11.99 11.16
C LEU A 15 -17.27 13.48 11.17
N SER A 16 -17.47 14.08 12.33
CA SER A 16 -17.80 15.51 12.48
C SER A 16 -16.57 16.43 12.56
N ASP A 17 -15.33 15.90 12.59
CA ASP A 17 -14.12 16.75 12.59
C ASP A 17 -13.96 17.43 11.22
N PRO A 18 -13.99 18.77 11.12
CA PRO A 18 -13.89 19.47 9.84
C PRO A 18 -12.50 19.34 9.18
N ARG A 19 -11.50 18.83 9.89
CA ARG A 19 -10.17 18.55 9.34
C ARG A 19 -10.04 17.13 8.78
N LEU A 20 -11.06 16.28 9.04
CA LEU A 20 -11.05 14.91 8.53
C LEU A 20 -11.35 14.91 7.03
N VAL A 21 -10.51 14.23 6.28
CA VAL A 21 -10.72 13.93 4.86
C VAL A 21 -10.75 12.42 4.69
N LEU A 22 -11.84 11.92 4.15
CA LEU A 22 -11.98 10.50 3.79
C LEU A 22 -11.63 10.31 2.32
N LEU A 23 -10.69 9.40 2.03
CA LEU A 23 -10.33 9.01 0.68
C LEU A 23 -10.72 7.55 0.44
N ASP A 24 -11.53 7.31 -0.57
CA ASP A 24 -11.91 5.97 -1.06
C ASP A 24 -11.01 5.63 -2.25
N ALA A 25 -9.99 4.80 -2.00
CA ALA A 25 -8.99 4.43 -2.97
C ALA A 25 -9.32 3.06 -3.59
N ARG A 26 -9.88 3.06 -4.79
CA ARG A 26 -10.21 1.80 -5.50
C ARG A 26 -9.42 1.64 -6.78
N ALA A 27 -9.26 0.38 -7.23
CA ALA A 27 -8.60 0.02 -8.48
C ALA A 27 -9.47 -0.93 -9.32
N GLY A 28 -9.17 -1.02 -10.61
CA GLY A 28 -9.92 -1.76 -11.61
C GLY A 28 -10.79 -0.85 -12.46
N ASP A 29 -11.17 -1.34 -13.65
CA ASP A 29 -11.89 -0.56 -14.67
C ASP A 29 -13.26 -0.06 -14.17
N ASP A 30 -13.90 -0.79 -13.26
CA ASP A 30 -15.19 -0.49 -12.66
C ASP A 30 -15.09 0.26 -11.31
N ALA A 31 -13.90 0.65 -10.89
CA ALA A 31 -13.65 1.26 -9.57
C ALA A 31 -14.55 2.47 -9.29
N ARG A 32 -14.70 3.36 -10.28
CA ARG A 32 -15.53 4.56 -10.15
C ARG A 32 -17.04 4.24 -10.12
N GLU A 33 -17.48 3.21 -10.83
CA GLU A 33 -18.86 2.75 -10.78
C GLU A 33 -19.20 2.17 -9.40
N ARG A 34 -18.30 1.35 -8.84
CA ARG A 34 -18.45 0.79 -7.49
C ARG A 34 -18.44 1.89 -6.42
N PHE A 35 -17.63 2.93 -6.58
CA PHE A 35 -17.68 4.11 -5.72
C PHE A 35 -19.03 4.82 -5.81
N ARG A 36 -19.53 5.10 -7.02
CA ARG A 36 -20.84 5.73 -7.24
C ARG A 36 -22.00 4.89 -6.70
N ALA A 37 -21.86 3.57 -6.73
CA ALA A 37 -22.88 2.68 -6.18
C ALA A 37 -22.97 2.81 -4.65
N GLN A 38 -21.86 2.84 -3.95
CA GLN A 38 -21.82 3.01 -2.50
C GLN A 38 -20.43 3.42 -2.01
N HIS A 39 -20.38 4.43 -1.14
CA HIS A 39 -19.19 4.86 -0.39
C HIS A 39 -19.58 5.47 0.96
N VAL A 40 -18.64 5.66 1.88
CA VAL A 40 -18.88 6.35 3.15
C VAL A 40 -19.19 7.83 2.87
N VAL A 41 -20.20 8.37 3.52
CA VAL A 41 -20.64 9.78 3.33
C VAL A 41 -19.45 10.73 3.41
N GLY A 42 -19.33 11.59 2.40
CA GLY A 42 -18.26 12.59 2.31
C GLY A 42 -16.92 12.08 1.85
N ALA A 43 -16.76 10.77 1.57
CA ALA A 43 -15.52 10.25 1.04
C ALA A 43 -15.24 10.77 -0.38
N ARG A 44 -13.97 10.91 -0.73
CA ARG A 44 -13.50 11.34 -2.06
C ARG A 44 -12.86 10.17 -2.78
N PHE A 45 -13.26 9.96 -4.04
CA PHE A 45 -12.68 8.91 -4.87
C PHE A 45 -11.24 9.24 -5.26
N VAL A 46 -10.37 8.23 -5.17
CA VAL A 46 -8.99 8.27 -5.68
C VAL A 46 -8.73 6.98 -6.45
N SER A 47 -8.35 7.10 -7.72
CA SER A 47 -8.04 5.94 -8.57
C SER A 47 -6.69 5.33 -8.21
N GLY A 48 -6.70 4.05 -7.84
CA GLY A 48 -5.47 3.29 -7.58
C GLY A 48 -4.58 3.15 -8.82
N ASP A 49 -5.18 3.05 -9.98
CA ASP A 49 -4.48 2.77 -11.24
C ASP A 49 -3.99 4.04 -11.95
N HIS A 50 -4.65 5.20 -11.72
CA HIS A 50 -4.37 6.43 -12.48
C HIS A 50 -3.87 7.59 -11.60
N GLU A 51 -4.21 7.63 -10.33
CA GLU A 51 -3.86 8.73 -9.41
C GLU A 51 -2.82 8.31 -8.37
N LEU A 52 -2.74 7.00 -8.04
CA LEU A 52 -1.73 6.42 -7.16
C LEU A 52 -0.60 5.72 -7.93
N ALA A 53 -0.65 5.76 -9.25
CA ALA A 53 0.36 5.22 -10.15
C ALA A 53 0.45 6.08 -11.41
N GLU A 54 1.58 6.01 -12.11
CA GLU A 54 1.75 6.55 -13.46
C GLU A 54 2.18 5.40 -14.39
N PRO A 55 1.23 4.62 -14.92
CA PRO A 55 1.55 3.46 -15.76
C PRO A 55 2.40 3.83 -16.98
N ARG A 56 3.47 3.06 -17.20
CA ARG A 56 4.39 3.17 -18.32
C ARG A 56 4.93 1.78 -18.66
N ASP A 57 5.94 1.67 -19.50
CA ASP A 57 6.63 0.39 -19.74
C ASP A 57 7.06 -0.23 -18.40
N PRO A 58 6.53 -1.41 -18.02
CA PRO A 58 6.85 -2.02 -16.74
C PRO A 58 8.33 -2.41 -16.55
N ALA A 59 9.14 -2.42 -17.59
CA ALA A 59 10.59 -2.57 -17.48
C ALA A 59 11.27 -1.34 -16.83
N ASN A 60 10.55 -0.23 -16.70
CA ASN A 60 11.02 1.04 -16.15
C ASN A 60 10.20 1.45 -14.92
N GLY A 61 10.37 0.77 -13.79
CA GLY A 61 9.72 1.08 -12.52
C GLY A 61 8.47 0.25 -12.21
N GLY A 62 8.24 -0.83 -12.97
CA GLY A 62 7.14 -1.78 -12.74
C GLY A 62 5.79 -1.32 -13.30
N ARG A 63 4.73 -2.11 -13.03
CA ARG A 63 3.37 -1.81 -13.52
C ARG A 63 2.71 -0.59 -12.87
N HIS A 64 3.12 -0.26 -11.62
CA HIS A 64 2.53 0.85 -10.86
C HIS A 64 3.64 1.73 -10.26
N PRO A 65 4.45 2.40 -11.08
CA PRO A 65 5.46 3.34 -10.60
C PRO A 65 4.80 4.49 -9.83
N LEU A 66 5.55 5.12 -8.93
CA LEU A 66 5.06 6.32 -8.25
C LEU A 66 4.80 7.43 -9.28
N PRO A 67 3.68 8.16 -9.17
CA PRO A 67 3.46 9.33 -10.00
C PRO A 67 4.45 10.44 -9.64
N PRO A 68 4.71 11.40 -10.55
CA PRO A 68 5.43 12.60 -10.20
C PRO A 68 4.75 13.32 -9.03
N LEU A 69 5.55 13.88 -8.12
CA LEU A 69 5.04 14.59 -6.94
C LEU A 69 4.05 15.69 -7.29
N ALA A 70 4.28 16.42 -8.38
CA ALA A 70 3.37 17.46 -8.85
C ALA A 70 2.02 16.87 -9.32
N SER A 71 1.99 15.65 -9.88
CA SER A 71 0.75 14.97 -10.24
C SER A 71 -0.01 14.54 -8.99
N PHE A 72 0.70 13.93 -8.02
CA PHE A 72 0.10 13.56 -6.75
C PHE A 72 -0.44 14.76 -5.96
N ALA A 73 0.29 15.89 -5.95
CA ALA A 73 -0.19 17.14 -5.36
C ALA A 73 -1.50 17.65 -6.00
N ARG A 74 -1.65 17.49 -7.33
CA ARG A 74 -2.91 17.82 -8.02
C ARG A 74 -4.05 16.87 -7.62
N THR A 75 -3.79 15.57 -7.54
CA THR A 75 -4.76 14.60 -7.02
C THR A 75 -5.28 15.01 -5.64
N LEU A 76 -4.37 15.31 -4.71
CA LEU A 76 -4.73 15.75 -3.37
C LEU A 76 -5.54 17.06 -3.37
N ALA A 77 -5.16 18.02 -4.21
CA ALA A 77 -5.88 19.28 -4.36
C ALA A 77 -7.31 19.06 -4.90
N HIS A 78 -7.50 18.19 -5.89
CA HIS A 78 -8.82 17.83 -6.41
C HIS A 78 -9.68 17.12 -5.34
N ALA A 79 -9.08 16.29 -4.50
CA ALA A 79 -9.75 15.67 -3.36
C ALA A 79 -10.00 16.64 -2.19
N GLY A 80 -9.64 17.91 -2.31
CA GLY A 80 -9.84 18.92 -1.27
C GLY A 80 -8.92 18.80 -0.06
N VAL A 81 -7.81 18.07 -0.18
CA VAL A 81 -6.82 17.89 0.89
C VAL A 81 -6.05 19.20 1.09
N LYS A 82 -5.95 19.64 2.34
CA LYS A 82 -5.21 20.85 2.77
C LYS A 82 -4.03 20.45 3.65
N GLN A 83 -3.07 21.35 3.78
CA GLN A 83 -2.02 21.20 4.77
C GLN A 83 -2.61 21.01 6.17
N GLY A 84 -2.12 20.03 6.91
CA GLY A 84 -2.61 19.71 8.27
C GLY A 84 -3.93 18.93 8.30
N ALA A 85 -4.46 18.49 7.16
CA ALA A 85 -5.61 17.58 7.15
C ALA A 85 -5.28 16.27 7.87
N ARG A 86 -6.26 15.72 8.57
CA ARG A 86 -6.25 14.34 9.08
C ARG A 86 -6.92 13.46 8.05
N ILE A 87 -6.22 12.46 7.58
CA ILE A 87 -6.71 11.64 6.46
C ILE A 87 -7.01 10.23 6.96
N VAL A 88 -8.17 9.72 6.58
CA VAL A 88 -8.45 8.29 6.64
C VAL A 88 -8.68 7.81 5.23
N VAL A 89 -7.93 6.76 4.84
CA VAL A 89 -8.07 6.12 3.55
C VAL A 89 -8.64 4.72 3.72
N TYR A 90 -9.50 4.32 2.80
CA TYR A 90 -10.03 2.96 2.74
C TYR A 90 -10.20 2.52 1.29
N ASP A 91 -10.50 1.24 1.09
CA ASP A 91 -10.88 0.65 -0.18
C ASP A 91 -12.03 -0.36 0.00
N ASP A 92 -12.43 -1.00 -1.07
CA ASP A 92 -13.41 -2.07 -1.07
C ASP A 92 -12.79 -3.49 -1.04
N LYS A 93 -11.52 -3.57 -0.63
CA LYS A 93 -10.72 -4.80 -0.50
C LYS A 93 -10.02 -4.89 0.87
N ASN A 94 -10.73 -4.51 1.92
CA ASN A 94 -10.29 -4.60 3.32
C ASN A 94 -9.05 -3.74 3.68
N GLY A 95 -8.76 -2.69 2.91
CA GLY A 95 -7.59 -1.83 3.14
C GLY A 95 -6.26 -2.42 2.66
N THR A 96 -6.31 -3.50 1.86
CA THR A 96 -5.10 -4.31 1.58
C THR A 96 -4.28 -3.86 0.39
N ASN A 97 -4.81 -3.12 -0.55
CA ASN A 97 -4.11 -2.77 -1.78
C ASN A 97 -4.18 -1.27 -2.08
N PRO A 98 -5.21 -0.71 -2.76
CA PRO A 98 -5.18 0.72 -3.08
C PRO A 98 -5.12 1.61 -1.84
N ALA A 99 -5.82 1.26 -0.76
CA ALA A 99 -5.78 2.04 0.49
C ALA A 99 -4.39 2.02 1.13
N ALA A 100 -3.74 0.87 1.19
CA ALA A 100 -2.37 0.77 1.72
C ALA A 100 -1.37 1.54 0.85
N ARG A 101 -1.54 1.53 -0.48
CA ARG A 101 -0.72 2.34 -1.41
C ARG A 101 -0.93 3.83 -1.18
N ALA A 102 -2.19 4.28 -1.07
CA ALA A 102 -2.53 5.67 -0.76
C ALA A 102 -1.96 6.09 0.59
N TRP A 103 -2.09 5.24 1.62
CA TRP A 103 -1.50 5.47 2.94
C TRP A 103 0.01 5.68 2.84
N TRP A 104 0.74 4.78 2.14
CA TRP A 104 2.20 4.92 2.01
C TRP A 104 2.58 6.24 1.33
N MET A 105 1.90 6.58 0.24
CA MET A 105 2.18 7.82 -0.50
C MET A 105 1.87 9.07 0.32
N LEU A 106 0.75 9.08 1.07
CA LEU A 106 0.38 10.18 1.95
C LEU A 106 1.38 10.34 3.12
N ARG A 107 1.77 9.23 3.74
CA ARG A 107 2.84 9.23 4.76
C ARG A 107 4.15 9.75 4.20
N ALA A 108 4.53 9.29 3.00
CA ALA A 108 5.72 9.73 2.31
C ALA A 108 5.65 11.22 1.87
N ALA A 109 4.46 11.77 1.72
CA ALA A 109 4.23 13.20 1.49
C ALA A 109 4.10 14.02 2.79
N GLY A 110 4.22 13.38 3.97
CA GLY A 110 4.25 14.07 5.28
C GLY A 110 2.87 14.29 5.92
N PHE A 111 1.82 13.58 5.48
CA PHE A 111 0.48 13.69 6.07
C PHE A 111 0.27 12.79 7.28
N ASP A 112 -0.62 13.22 8.17
CA ASP A 112 -1.24 12.39 9.21
C ASP A 112 -2.34 11.54 8.55
N VAL A 113 -2.08 10.25 8.34
CA VAL A 113 -2.98 9.34 7.63
C VAL A 113 -3.08 8.00 8.32
N ARG A 114 -4.31 7.47 8.37
CA ARG A 114 -4.64 6.14 8.88
C ARG A 114 -5.44 5.36 7.83
N VAL A 115 -5.38 4.04 7.89
CA VAL A 115 -6.20 3.14 7.07
C VAL A 115 -7.38 2.66 7.89
N LEU A 116 -8.58 2.68 7.31
CA LEU A 116 -9.77 2.10 7.92
C LEU A 116 -9.67 0.58 7.90
N ASP A 117 -9.60 -0.01 9.08
CA ASP A 117 -9.46 -1.45 9.26
C ASP A 117 -10.69 -2.20 8.73
N GLY A 118 -10.45 -3.11 7.77
CA GLY A 118 -11.47 -3.87 7.07
C GLY A 118 -12.21 -3.09 5.96
N GLY A 119 -11.79 -1.86 5.65
CA GLY A 119 -12.27 -1.08 4.52
C GLY A 119 -13.78 -0.79 4.52
N LEU A 120 -14.37 -0.64 3.32
CA LEU A 120 -15.79 -0.31 3.16
C LEU A 120 -16.72 -1.34 3.80
N ALA A 121 -16.40 -2.63 3.67
CA ALA A 121 -17.24 -3.70 4.22
C ALA A 121 -17.36 -3.57 5.75
N ALA A 122 -16.27 -3.27 6.44
CA ALA A 122 -16.26 -3.07 7.88
C ALA A 122 -16.98 -1.78 8.28
N ALA A 123 -16.85 -0.70 7.50
CA ALA A 123 -17.60 0.53 7.71
C ALA A 123 -19.12 0.29 7.68
N ILE A 124 -19.61 -0.42 6.66
CA ILE A 124 -21.02 -0.78 6.51
C ILE A 124 -21.49 -1.66 7.68
N ALA A 125 -20.73 -2.69 8.04
CA ALA A 125 -21.05 -3.59 9.12
C ALA A 125 -21.14 -2.88 10.49
N ALA A 126 -20.36 -1.83 10.68
CA ALA A 126 -20.38 -0.98 11.88
C ALA A 126 -21.45 0.13 11.82
N GLY A 127 -22.23 0.22 10.74
CA GLY A 127 -23.32 1.19 10.60
C GLY A 127 -22.85 2.62 10.27
N LEU A 128 -21.66 2.81 9.71
CA LEU A 128 -21.24 4.12 9.20
C LEU A 128 -22.19 4.56 8.08
N PRO A 129 -22.56 5.86 8.03
CA PRO A 129 -23.44 6.36 6.98
C PRO A 129 -22.76 6.24 5.61
N THR A 130 -23.52 5.75 4.63
CA THR A 130 -23.07 5.63 3.24
C THR A 130 -23.96 6.45 2.30
N GLU A 131 -23.42 6.83 1.17
CA GLU A 131 -24.14 7.52 0.10
C GLU A 131 -23.80 6.91 -1.25
N SER A 132 -24.57 7.29 -2.28
CA SER A 132 -24.36 6.94 -3.68
C SER A 132 -24.20 8.20 -4.54
N GLY A 133 -23.66 8.04 -5.75
CA GLY A 133 -23.39 9.14 -6.66
C GLY A 133 -21.95 9.65 -6.58
N GLU A 134 -21.73 10.87 -7.06
CA GLU A 134 -20.42 11.53 -6.94
C GLU A 134 -20.35 12.32 -5.64
N SER A 135 -19.28 12.13 -4.91
CA SER A 135 -18.96 13.01 -3.78
C SER A 135 -17.99 14.10 -4.26
N LEU A 136 -18.45 15.35 -4.23
CA LEU A 136 -17.69 16.48 -4.73
C LEU A 136 -16.93 17.18 -3.58
N ALA A 137 -15.60 17.22 -3.71
CA ALA A 137 -14.80 18.10 -2.88
C ALA A 137 -14.78 19.52 -3.45
N THR A 138 -14.61 20.53 -2.61
CA THR A 138 -14.14 21.84 -3.05
C THR A 138 -12.63 21.71 -3.29
N PRO A 139 -12.15 21.82 -4.54
CA PRO A 139 -10.72 21.72 -4.82
C PRO A 139 -9.93 22.81 -4.09
N THR A 140 -8.69 22.47 -3.74
CA THR A 140 -7.73 23.41 -3.15
C THR A 140 -6.61 23.75 -4.16
N SER A 141 -5.75 24.66 -3.82
CA SER A 141 -4.51 24.83 -4.58
C SER A 141 -3.56 23.65 -4.34
N PRO A 142 -2.90 23.12 -5.37
CA PRO A 142 -1.89 22.08 -5.18
C PRO A 142 -0.77 22.58 -4.25
N MET A 143 -0.42 21.77 -3.27
CA MET A 143 0.69 22.06 -2.38
C MET A 143 2.02 21.68 -3.01
N GLN A 144 3.09 22.29 -2.56
CA GLN A 144 4.43 21.91 -2.99
C GLN A 144 4.87 20.64 -2.24
N LEU A 145 5.22 19.61 -2.99
CA LEU A 145 5.82 18.35 -2.48
C LEU A 145 7.19 18.22 -3.11
N ASP A 146 8.25 18.26 -2.29
CA ASP A 146 9.63 18.30 -2.80
C ASP A 146 10.24 16.90 -2.98
N ARG A 147 9.86 15.95 -2.13
CA ARG A 147 10.36 14.57 -2.15
C ARG A 147 9.42 13.61 -1.43
N TRP A 148 9.54 12.33 -1.73
CA TRP A 148 9.01 11.25 -0.89
C TRP A 148 9.88 11.12 0.36
N LEU A 149 9.27 11.19 1.55
CA LEU A 149 9.99 11.15 2.85
C LEU A 149 10.26 9.73 3.33
N LEU A 150 9.50 8.73 2.85
CA LEU A 150 9.73 7.33 3.17
C LEU A 150 10.76 6.71 2.21
N PRO A 151 11.57 5.75 2.68
CA PRO A 151 12.65 5.20 1.89
C PRO A 151 12.15 4.32 0.75
N THR A 152 12.78 4.46 -0.42
CA THR A 152 12.64 3.59 -1.57
C THR A 152 14.00 3.06 -2.01
N VAL A 153 14.00 1.95 -2.73
CA VAL A 153 15.20 1.41 -3.37
C VAL A 153 14.95 1.17 -4.84
N GLU A 154 16.01 1.29 -5.62
CA GLU A 154 16.01 1.04 -7.07
C GLU A 154 16.47 -0.40 -7.37
N ILE A 155 16.21 -0.84 -8.59
CA ILE A 155 16.47 -2.20 -9.06
C ILE A 155 17.94 -2.64 -8.90
N ASP A 156 18.90 -1.74 -9.06
CA ASP A 156 20.34 -2.04 -8.93
C ASP A 156 20.70 -2.46 -7.49
N ARG A 157 20.05 -1.88 -6.48
CA ARG A 157 20.21 -2.32 -5.08
C ARG A 157 19.68 -3.73 -4.88
N ILE A 158 18.53 -4.06 -5.49
CA ILE A 158 17.94 -5.39 -5.42
C ILE A 158 18.83 -6.40 -6.15
N GLU A 159 19.40 -6.05 -7.30
CA GLU A 159 20.32 -6.89 -8.05
C GLU A 159 21.57 -7.24 -7.24
N ALA A 160 22.16 -6.27 -6.57
CA ALA A 160 23.30 -6.51 -5.69
C ALA A 160 22.94 -7.49 -4.56
N LEU A 161 21.77 -7.37 -3.95
CA LEU A 161 21.28 -8.23 -2.88
C LEU A 161 20.89 -9.64 -3.38
N SER A 162 20.40 -9.77 -4.61
CA SER A 162 20.09 -11.07 -5.22
C SER A 162 21.32 -11.91 -5.49
N SER A 163 22.51 -11.31 -5.50
CA SER A 163 23.79 -11.99 -5.68
C SER A 163 24.55 -12.15 -4.36
N ARG A 164 24.37 -11.21 -3.43
CA ARG A 164 25.00 -11.19 -2.09
C ARG A 164 24.02 -10.68 -1.04
N PRO A 165 23.18 -11.57 -0.48
CA PRO A 165 22.21 -11.18 0.52
C PRO A 165 22.93 -10.66 1.78
N SER A 166 22.55 -9.49 2.25
CA SER A 166 23.11 -8.85 3.44
C SER A 166 22.06 -8.22 4.33
N VAL A 167 20.83 -8.14 3.85
CA VAL A 167 19.65 -7.62 4.58
C VAL A 167 18.41 -8.38 4.12
N PRO A 168 17.34 -8.42 4.94
CA PRO A 168 16.09 -9.06 4.55
C PRO A 168 15.44 -8.35 3.36
N VAL A 169 15.09 -9.11 2.33
CA VAL A 169 14.23 -8.65 1.22
C VAL A 169 12.97 -9.50 1.21
N LEU A 170 11.83 -8.88 1.51
CA LEU A 170 10.55 -9.54 1.76
C LEU A 170 9.61 -9.42 0.57
N ASP A 171 9.10 -10.57 0.10
CA ASP A 171 8.11 -10.65 -0.98
C ASP A 171 6.69 -10.73 -0.40
N ALA A 172 5.91 -9.67 -0.56
CA ALA A 172 4.55 -9.56 -0.05
C ALA A 172 3.49 -10.28 -0.91
N ARG A 173 3.86 -10.91 -2.04
CA ARG A 173 2.95 -11.72 -2.86
C ARG A 173 2.55 -13.00 -2.12
N SER A 174 1.48 -13.64 -2.60
CA SER A 174 1.09 -14.97 -2.09
C SER A 174 2.25 -15.96 -2.18
N ALA A 175 2.29 -16.91 -1.24
CA ALA A 175 3.33 -17.94 -1.21
C ALA A 175 3.37 -18.77 -2.51
N ALA A 176 2.23 -19.02 -3.15
CA ALA A 176 2.16 -19.73 -4.43
C ALA A 176 2.87 -18.95 -5.56
N ARG A 177 2.67 -17.61 -5.63
CA ARG A 177 3.37 -16.76 -6.60
C ARG A 177 4.88 -16.71 -6.33
N HIS A 178 5.28 -16.61 -5.06
CA HIS A 178 6.70 -16.64 -4.68
C HIS A 178 7.34 -17.98 -5.11
N ARG A 179 6.72 -19.13 -4.84
CA ARG A 179 7.25 -20.44 -5.26
C ARG A 179 7.34 -20.62 -6.78
N GLY A 180 6.57 -19.84 -7.55
CA GLY A 180 6.49 -19.97 -9.00
C GLY A 180 5.45 -21.01 -9.47
N ASP A 181 4.45 -21.34 -8.64
CA ASP A 181 3.37 -22.25 -9.01
C ASP A 181 2.53 -21.65 -10.15
N ALA A 182 2.27 -20.36 -10.12
CA ALA A 182 1.64 -19.58 -11.18
C ALA A 182 1.87 -18.07 -10.94
N ASP A 183 1.93 -17.29 -12.02
CA ASP A 183 1.83 -15.82 -11.95
C ASP A 183 0.99 -15.32 -13.12
N PRO A 184 -0.26 -14.86 -12.89
CA PRO A 184 -1.13 -14.39 -13.96
C PRO A 184 -0.76 -12.99 -14.49
N PHE A 185 0.18 -12.29 -13.84
CA PHE A 185 0.49 -10.89 -14.12
C PHE A 185 1.88 -10.68 -14.71
N ASP A 186 2.80 -11.59 -14.44
CA ASP A 186 4.20 -11.41 -14.80
C ASP A 186 4.68 -12.54 -15.73
N PRO A 187 5.60 -12.24 -16.70
CA PRO A 187 5.94 -13.16 -17.78
C PRO A 187 6.70 -14.42 -17.35
N ARG A 188 7.31 -14.38 -16.17
CA ARG A 188 8.06 -15.51 -15.60
C ARG A 188 7.61 -15.74 -14.16
N PRO A 189 7.08 -16.92 -13.82
CA PRO A 189 6.75 -17.26 -12.44
C PRO A 189 8.01 -17.46 -11.58
N GLY A 190 7.88 -17.21 -10.28
CA GLY A 190 8.97 -17.34 -9.30
C GLY A 190 9.19 -16.07 -8.48
N HIS A 191 10.40 -15.88 -7.96
CA HIS A 191 10.76 -14.75 -7.10
C HIS A 191 12.18 -14.24 -7.40
N ILE A 192 12.52 -13.08 -6.87
CA ILE A 192 13.88 -12.54 -6.90
C ILE A 192 14.76 -13.44 -6.03
N PRO A 193 15.92 -13.91 -6.52
CA PRO A 193 16.80 -14.80 -5.74
C PRO A 193 17.13 -14.22 -4.36
N HIS A 194 17.23 -15.08 -3.34
CA HIS A 194 17.56 -14.74 -1.96
C HIS A 194 16.55 -13.81 -1.28
N THR A 195 15.28 -13.86 -1.69
CA THR A 195 14.19 -13.14 -1.01
C THR A 195 13.32 -14.09 -0.20
N THR A 196 12.73 -13.56 0.87
CA THR A 196 11.91 -14.33 1.79
C THR A 196 10.42 -14.10 1.50
N SER A 197 9.65 -15.18 1.40
CA SER A 197 8.20 -15.10 1.27
C SER A 197 7.57 -14.53 2.55
N ALA A 198 6.85 -13.42 2.41
CA ALA A 198 6.13 -12.73 3.47
C ALA A 198 4.72 -12.34 2.99
N PRO A 199 3.83 -13.33 2.73
CA PRO A 199 2.52 -13.08 2.15
C PRO A 199 1.72 -12.07 2.99
N HIS A 200 1.21 -11.02 2.32
CA HIS A 200 0.45 -9.96 3.01
C HIS A 200 -0.80 -10.51 3.71
N GLU A 201 -1.42 -11.55 3.17
CA GLU A 201 -2.58 -12.22 3.75
C GLU A 201 -2.31 -12.75 5.18
N ALA A 202 -1.06 -13.08 5.49
CA ALA A 202 -0.66 -13.51 6.83
C ALA A 202 -0.75 -12.37 7.89
N SER A 203 -0.96 -11.13 7.47
CA SER A 203 -1.18 -9.98 8.36
C SER A 203 -2.66 -9.77 8.69
N LEU A 204 -3.57 -10.57 8.14
CA LEU A 204 -5.01 -10.42 8.27
C LEU A 204 -5.63 -11.58 9.06
N ASP A 205 -6.74 -11.30 9.72
CA ASP A 205 -7.63 -12.30 10.29
C ASP A 205 -8.59 -12.88 9.23
N ALA A 206 -9.44 -13.82 9.64
CA ALA A 206 -10.43 -14.45 8.76
C ALA A 206 -11.49 -13.49 8.21
N ASN A 207 -11.66 -12.32 8.81
CA ASN A 207 -12.59 -11.27 8.39
C ASN A 207 -11.91 -10.19 7.54
N GLY A 208 -10.62 -10.37 7.20
CA GLY A 208 -9.83 -9.40 6.44
C GLY A 208 -9.42 -8.16 7.25
N ARG A 209 -9.45 -8.24 8.57
CA ARG A 209 -8.97 -7.19 9.47
C ARG A 209 -7.50 -7.38 9.80
N MET A 210 -6.80 -6.28 10.01
CA MET A 210 -5.41 -6.31 10.44
C MET A 210 -5.27 -7.03 11.79
N LEU A 211 -4.37 -7.99 11.88
CA LEU A 211 -4.06 -8.66 13.15
C LEU A 211 -3.46 -7.68 14.16
N ALA A 212 -3.68 -7.95 15.44
CA ALA A 212 -3.16 -7.11 16.52
C ALA A 212 -1.62 -7.03 16.51
N PRO A 213 -1.05 -5.89 16.93
CA PRO A 213 0.39 -5.67 16.96
C PRO A 213 1.18 -6.77 17.67
N GLU A 214 0.61 -7.33 18.74
CA GLU A 214 1.22 -8.38 19.57
C GLU A 214 1.35 -9.71 18.80
N ILE A 215 0.49 -9.94 17.80
CA ILE A 215 0.55 -11.11 16.91
C ILE A 215 1.50 -10.86 15.74
N LEU A 216 1.48 -9.66 15.19
CA LEU A 216 2.30 -9.29 14.01
C LEU A 216 3.76 -9.13 14.36
N ARG A 217 4.06 -8.51 15.50
CA ARG A 217 5.43 -8.17 15.88
C ARG A 217 6.38 -9.37 15.89
N PRO A 218 6.11 -10.49 16.60
CA PRO A 218 7.02 -11.64 16.60
C PRO A 218 7.17 -12.27 15.22
N ARG A 219 6.14 -12.22 14.37
CA ARG A 219 6.22 -12.70 12.97
C ARG A 219 7.19 -11.88 12.15
N PHE A 220 7.12 -10.56 12.24
CA PHE A 220 8.05 -9.69 11.52
C PHE A 220 9.46 -9.75 12.09
N GLU A 221 9.64 -9.85 13.41
CA GLU A 221 10.94 -10.03 14.03
C GLU A 221 11.63 -11.32 13.52
N ALA A 222 10.87 -12.40 13.35
CA ALA A 222 11.38 -13.64 12.74
C ALA A 222 11.80 -13.44 11.26
N LEU A 223 11.01 -12.70 10.46
CA LEU A 223 11.35 -12.38 9.06
C LEU A 223 12.56 -11.44 8.96
N LEU A 224 12.74 -10.56 9.93
CA LEU A 224 13.89 -9.64 10.01
C LEU A 224 15.20 -10.37 10.42
N ALA A 225 15.11 -11.56 10.98
CA ALA A 225 16.27 -12.40 11.33
C ALA A 225 17.37 -11.65 12.13
N GLY A 226 16.97 -10.78 13.06
CA GLY A 226 17.88 -9.98 13.89
C GLY A 226 18.30 -8.63 13.29
N HIS A 227 17.91 -8.32 12.04
CA HIS A 227 18.14 -7.01 11.44
C HIS A 227 17.18 -5.94 12.00
N ALA A 228 17.61 -4.69 11.97
CA ALA A 228 16.73 -3.57 12.27
C ALA A 228 15.67 -3.39 11.16
N PRO A 229 14.44 -2.94 11.49
CA PRO A 229 13.38 -2.77 10.49
C PRO A 229 13.77 -1.88 9.29
N ASN A 230 14.56 -0.85 9.52
CA ASN A 230 15.03 0.07 8.48
C ASN A 230 16.10 -0.51 7.55
N GLU A 231 16.62 -1.69 7.83
CA GLU A 231 17.51 -2.41 6.91
C GLU A 231 16.72 -3.25 5.91
N ALA A 232 15.47 -3.60 6.24
CA ALA A 232 14.65 -4.46 5.40
C ALA A 232 14.12 -3.72 4.15
N ILE A 233 13.91 -4.50 3.10
CA ILE A 233 13.29 -4.05 1.86
C ILE A 233 12.06 -4.89 1.60
N VAL A 234 10.95 -4.25 1.19
CA VAL A 234 9.70 -4.93 0.87
C VAL A 234 9.37 -4.70 -0.61
N TYR A 235 9.01 -5.79 -1.29
CA TYR A 235 8.48 -5.73 -2.65
C TYR A 235 7.25 -6.63 -2.81
N CYS A 236 6.57 -6.53 -3.95
CA CYS A 236 5.49 -7.46 -4.30
C CYS A 236 5.45 -7.70 -5.82
N GLY A 237 4.29 -7.76 -6.44
CA GLY A 237 4.17 -7.82 -7.90
C GLY A 237 4.43 -6.47 -8.58
N SER A 238 3.98 -5.36 -8.00
CA SER A 238 4.00 -4.02 -8.63
C SER A 238 4.08 -2.85 -7.65
N GLY A 239 4.56 -3.09 -6.43
CA GLY A 239 4.74 -2.04 -5.41
C GLY A 239 3.45 -1.59 -4.70
N VAL A 240 2.31 -2.21 -4.96
CA VAL A 240 1.03 -1.87 -4.32
C VAL A 240 0.85 -2.69 -3.03
N THR A 241 0.81 -4.01 -3.15
CA THR A 241 0.63 -4.91 -1.98
C THR A 241 1.80 -4.83 -0.99
N ALA A 242 3.00 -4.47 -1.46
CA ALA A 242 4.15 -4.20 -0.60
C ALA A 242 3.85 -3.09 0.43
N CYS A 243 3.05 -2.09 0.05
CA CYS A 243 2.63 -1.04 0.98
C CYS A 243 1.75 -1.57 2.12
N HIS A 244 0.96 -2.64 1.88
CA HIS A 244 0.22 -3.30 2.96
C HIS A 244 1.16 -3.99 3.96
N LEU A 245 2.22 -4.65 3.49
CA LEU A 245 3.18 -5.26 4.40
C LEU A 245 3.92 -4.18 5.23
N LEU A 246 4.29 -3.06 4.61
CA LEU A 246 4.88 -1.90 5.30
C LEU A 246 3.91 -1.29 6.34
N LEU A 247 2.61 -1.21 6.01
CA LEU A 247 1.56 -0.78 6.93
C LEU A 247 1.46 -1.72 8.14
N ALA A 248 1.46 -3.04 7.90
CA ALA A 248 1.42 -4.05 8.95
C ALA A 248 2.68 -4.02 9.83
N MET A 249 3.86 -3.79 9.26
CA MET A 249 5.10 -3.59 10.01
C MET A 249 5.02 -2.32 10.88
N GLU A 250 4.54 -1.20 10.33
CA GLU A 250 4.36 0.04 11.12
C GLU A 250 3.33 -0.16 12.23
N HIS A 251 2.23 -0.88 11.97
CA HIS A 251 1.24 -1.23 12.98
C HIS A 251 1.84 -2.09 14.11
N ALA A 252 2.75 -2.99 13.79
CA ALA A 252 3.51 -3.79 14.76
C ALA A 252 4.62 -3.00 15.49
N GLY A 253 4.81 -1.71 15.19
CA GLY A 253 5.86 -0.87 15.77
C GLY A 253 7.25 -1.10 15.16
N LEU A 254 7.33 -1.65 13.96
CA LEU A 254 8.55 -2.00 13.23
C LEU A 254 8.66 -1.18 11.92
N SER A 255 8.70 0.14 12.05
CA SER A 255 8.71 1.07 10.91
C SER A 255 10.11 1.28 10.30
N GLY A 256 10.16 1.82 9.09
CA GLY A 256 11.39 2.27 8.43
C GLY A 256 11.89 1.39 7.29
N ALA A 257 11.28 0.24 7.04
CA ALA A 257 11.63 -0.60 5.90
C ALA A 257 11.43 0.13 4.56
N SER A 258 12.29 -0.15 3.59
CA SER A 258 12.28 0.47 2.26
C SER A 258 11.30 -0.23 1.32
N LEU A 259 10.65 0.53 0.45
CA LEU A 259 9.83 0.02 -0.63
C LEU A 259 10.65 -0.12 -1.92
N TYR A 260 10.69 -1.32 -2.51
CA TYR A 260 11.08 -1.47 -3.92
C TYR A 260 9.83 -1.30 -4.80
N VAL A 261 9.68 -0.12 -5.37
CA VAL A 261 8.47 0.28 -6.14
C VAL A 261 8.29 -0.58 -7.38
N GLY A 262 9.34 -0.77 -8.19
CA GLY A 262 9.30 -1.53 -9.44
C GLY A 262 8.92 -2.99 -9.24
N SER A 263 9.28 -3.56 -8.10
CA SER A 263 8.86 -4.89 -7.66
C SER A 263 9.18 -6.01 -8.67
N PHE A 264 8.51 -7.13 -8.55
CA PHE A 264 8.72 -8.28 -9.43
C PHE A 264 8.38 -7.99 -10.89
N SER A 265 7.43 -7.09 -11.16
CA SER A 265 7.06 -6.71 -12.53
C SER A 265 8.18 -6.01 -13.31
N GLU A 266 8.99 -5.19 -12.65
CA GLU A 266 10.19 -4.62 -13.26
C GLU A 266 11.28 -5.68 -13.40
N TRP A 267 11.54 -6.43 -12.33
CA TRP A 267 12.58 -7.45 -12.28
C TRP A 267 12.48 -8.45 -13.43
N THR A 268 11.31 -9.03 -13.64
CA THR A 268 11.10 -10.08 -14.65
C THR A 268 11.21 -9.60 -16.09
N ARG A 269 11.07 -8.28 -16.33
CA ARG A 269 11.12 -7.67 -17.68
C ARG A 269 12.49 -7.15 -18.06
N THR A 270 13.46 -7.22 -17.15
CA THR A 270 14.82 -6.73 -17.38
C THR A 270 15.84 -7.85 -17.59
N GLY A 271 15.40 -9.09 -17.83
CA GLY A 271 16.27 -10.23 -18.12
C GLY A 271 16.98 -10.84 -16.89
N ARG A 272 16.77 -10.31 -15.71
CA ARG A 272 17.41 -10.74 -14.45
C ARG A 272 16.99 -12.15 -14.03
N PRO A 273 17.81 -12.88 -13.24
CA PRO A 273 17.52 -14.25 -12.82
C PRO A 273 16.25 -14.30 -11.95
N VAL A 274 15.50 -15.39 -12.08
CA VAL A 274 14.31 -15.71 -11.26
C VAL A 274 14.54 -17.07 -10.61
N ALA A 275 14.32 -17.14 -9.31
CA ALA A 275 14.32 -18.38 -8.54
C ALA A 275 12.89 -18.94 -8.42
N THR A 276 12.79 -20.25 -8.19
CA THR A 276 11.52 -20.96 -7.96
C THR A 276 11.66 -21.92 -6.77
N GLY A 277 10.53 -22.38 -6.23
CA GLY A 277 10.49 -23.24 -5.06
C GLY A 277 10.45 -22.47 -3.75
N SER A 278 10.60 -23.19 -2.64
CA SER A 278 10.59 -22.63 -1.28
C SER A 278 12.00 -22.28 -0.76
N GLY A 279 13.03 -22.44 -1.61
CA GLY A 279 14.41 -22.12 -1.25
C GLY A 279 14.65 -20.60 -1.31
N THR A 280 15.45 -20.11 -0.36
CA THR A 280 16.05 -18.77 -0.38
C THR A 280 17.21 -18.71 -1.37
#